data_3714964f97dc3e3430b6f164f57e2b58
#
_entry.id   3714964f97dc3e3430b6f164f57e2b58
#
_cell.length_a   1.000
_cell.length_b   1.000
_cell.length_c   1.000
_cell.angle_alpha   90.00
_cell.angle_beta   90.00
_cell.angle_gamma   90.00
#
_symmetry.space_group_name_H-M   'P 1'
#
loop_
_entity.id
_entity.type
_entity.pdbx_description
1 polymer ?
#
loop_
_entity_poly.entity_id
_entity_poly.type
_entity_poly.pdbx_seq_one_letter_code
_entity_poly.pdbx_strand_id
1 'polypeptide(L)'
;MTKYLFIFSIIAITLSCKQNNTELTLNKTEKESTTDNFSIKIDSISSQDIYVLEKKAYKKEDSTLVSGIVENYFDTGELKQIKTYKNGILNGPRRVFRKNGKLQQEGIYINGEVEGYRRAWNENGILIGERLYENGVVVGSQKRWYDNGNLKSEISYENGKINGKAIKYNKEGEITEEKTYINGKLIN
;
A
#
# COMPACT_ATOMS: atom_id res chain seq x y z
N MET A 1 13.59 16.85 -37.75
CA MET A 1 13.88 16.87 -36.28
C MET A 1 12.72 17.61 -35.60
N THR A 2 11.73 16.90 -35.12
CA THR A 2 10.53 17.50 -34.51
C THR A 2 10.52 17.08 -33.04
N LYS A 3 10.77 18.04 -32.16
CA LYS A 3 10.75 17.87 -30.71
C LYS A 3 9.31 17.82 -30.23
N TYR A 4 8.88 16.71 -29.64
CA TYR A 4 7.63 16.63 -28.91
C TYR A 4 7.85 17.13 -27.46
N LEU A 5 7.19 18.21 -27.15
CA LEU A 5 7.13 18.80 -25.80
C LEU A 5 5.97 18.13 -25.04
N PHE A 6 6.25 17.28 -24.06
CA PHE A 6 5.23 16.74 -23.16
C PHE A 6 5.00 17.76 -22.04
N ILE A 7 3.83 18.35 -22.03
CA ILE A 7 3.35 19.21 -20.92
C ILE A 7 2.68 18.30 -19.91
N PHE A 8 3.32 18.08 -18.73
CA PHE A 8 2.69 17.49 -17.59
C PHE A 8 1.82 18.53 -16.87
N SER A 9 0.52 18.39 -16.94
CA SER A 9 -0.42 19.15 -16.13
C SER A 9 -0.52 18.50 -14.76
N ILE A 10 0.05 19.16 -13.75
CA ILE A 10 -0.08 18.78 -12.34
C ILE A 10 -1.40 19.36 -11.84
N ILE A 11 -2.42 18.52 -11.63
CA ILE A 11 -3.64 18.91 -10.91
C ILE A 11 -3.37 18.67 -9.42
N ALA A 12 -3.10 19.74 -8.70
CA ALA A 12 -3.07 19.73 -7.25
C ALA A 12 -4.51 19.80 -6.72
N ILE A 13 -4.99 18.69 -6.13
CA ILE A 13 -6.26 18.68 -5.39
C ILE A 13 -5.92 18.92 -3.93
N THR A 14 -6.12 20.15 -3.45
CA THR A 14 -6.10 20.50 -2.03
C THR A 14 -7.49 20.22 -1.45
N LEU A 15 -7.61 19.16 -0.62
CA LEU A 15 -8.82 18.92 0.17
C LEU A 15 -8.68 19.67 1.49
N SER A 16 -9.34 20.82 1.60
CA SER A 16 -9.57 21.51 2.87
C SER A 16 -10.89 21.06 3.45
N CYS A 17 -10.82 20.40 4.62
CA CYS A 17 -12.00 20.02 5.38
C CYS A 17 -12.48 21.22 6.19
N LYS A 18 -13.61 21.83 5.81
CA LYS A 18 -14.41 22.70 6.70
C LYS A 18 -15.89 22.36 6.52
N GLN A 19 -16.47 21.85 7.61
CA GLN A 19 -17.93 21.76 7.76
C GLN A 19 -18.52 23.16 7.69
N ASN A 20 -19.50 23.38 6.81
CA ASN A 20 -20.69 24.17 7.08
C ASN A 20 -21.70 23.99 5.93
N ASN A 21 -22.92 23.68 6.31
CA ASN A 21 -24.09 23.62 5.44
C ASN A 21 -24.31 24.95 4.71
N THR A 22 -24.32 24.91 3.37
CA THR A 22 -24.96 25.93 2.57
C THR A 22 -25.48 25.26 1.29
N GLU A 23 -26.76 25.24 1.12
CA GLU A 23 -27.44 24.88 -0.12
C GLU A 23 -26.94 25.79 -1.26
N LEU A 24 -26.41 25.19 -2.30
CA LEU A 24 -26.17 25.85 -3.58
C LEU A 24 -27.25 25.41 -4.55
N THR A 25 -28.24 26.27 -4.74
CA THR A 25 -29.17 26.20 -5.86
C THR A 25 -28.41 26.56 -7.14
N LEU A 26 -28.17 25.56 -7.96
CA LEU A 26 -27.68 25.76 -9.33
C LEU A 26 -28.87 25.76 -10.30
N ASN A 27 -29.09 26.89 -10.96
CA ASN A 27 -30.05 27.04 -12.02
C ASN A 27 -29.70 26.13 -13.20
N LYS A 28 -30.70 25.34 -13.54
CA LYS A 28 -30.73 24.31 -14.58
C LYS A 28 -30.84 24.96 -15.96
N THR A 29 -29.90 24.65 -16.83
CA THR A 29 -30.15 24.69 -18.27
C THR A 29 -29.99 23.26 -18.78
N GLU A 30 -31.07 22.71 -19.26
CA GLU A 30 -31.22 21.32 -19.69
C GLU A 30 -30.34 20.99 -20.89
N LYS A 31 -29.56 19.92 -20.78
CA LYS A 31 -29.35 18.95 -21.88
C LYS A 31 -29.37 17.57 -21.20
N GLU A 32 -30.35 16.80 -21.59
CA GLU A 32 -30.40 15.36 -21.30
C GLU A 32 -29.11 14.72 -21.76
N SER A 33 -28.34 14.23 -20.77
CA SER A 33 -27.38 13.16 -20.97
C SER A 33 -27.77 12.08 -19.97
N THR A 34 -28.26 10.99 -20.48
CA THR A 34 -28.41 9.73 -19.77
C THR A 34 -27.11 9.42 -19.05
N THR A 35 -27.04 9.77 -17.78
CA THR A 35 -26.00 9.24 -16.90
C THR A 35 -26.40 7.81 -16.56
N ASP A 36 -26.04 6.88 -17.43
CA ASP A 36 -25.87 5.50 -17.01
C ASP A 36 -24.87 5.55 -15.87
N ASN A 37 -25.35 5.32 -14.64
CA ASN A 37 -24.51 5.02 -13.50
C ASN A 37 -23.80 3.70 -13.78
N PHE A 38 -22.71 3.77 -14.56
CA PHE A 38 -21.83 2.66 -14.81
C PHE A 38 -21.06 2.39 -13.51
N SER A 39 -21.72 1.73 -12.57
CA SER A 39 -21.02 1.13 -11.45
C SER A 39 -20.24 -0.06 -12.01
N ILE A 40 -18.93 0.11 -12.19
CA ILE A 40 -18.05 -1.03 -12.46
C ILE A 40 -18.11 -1.91 -11.21
N LYS A 41 -18.94 -2.93 -11.24
CA LYS A 41 -18.87 -4.02 -10.27
C LYS A 41 -17.60 -4.79 -10.61
N ILE A 42 -16.53 -4.52 -9.88
CA ILE A 42 -15.31 -5.33 -9.97
C ILE A 42 -15.63 -6.63 -9.28
N ASP A 43 -15.92 -7.67 -10.04
CA ASP A 43 -16.13 -9.00 -9.49
C ASP A 43 -14.81 -9.47 -8.88
N SER A 44 -14.82 -9.71 -7.58
CA SER A 44 -13.69 -10.30 -6.87
C SER A 44 -13.75 -11.82 -6.95
N ILE A 45 -12.59 -12.45 -6.93
CA ILE A 45 -12.41 -13.89 -6.95
C ILE A 45 -12.13 -14.33 -5.51
N SER A 46 -12.79 -15.40 -5.04
CA SER A 46 -12.46 -16.00 -3.75
C SER A 46 -11.06 -16.64 -3.80
N SER A 47 -10.30 -16.48 -2.74
CA SER A 47 -9.00 -17.15 -2.62
C SER A 47 -9.13 -18.69 -2.55
N GLN A 48 -10.33 -19.20 -2.26
CA GLN A 48 -10.64 -20.63 -2.28
C GLN A 48 -10.74 -21.18 -3.71
N ASP A 49 -11.01 -20.32 -4.69
CA ASP A 49 -11.20 -20.69 -6.10
C ASP A 49 -9.92 -20.57 -6.94
N ILE A 50 -8.79 -20.34 -6.28
CA ILE A 50 -7.49 -20.27 -6.92
C ILE A 50 -6.48 -21.24 -6.30
N TYR A 51 -5.44 -21.52 -7.07
CA TYR A 51 -4.21 -22.13 -6.57
C TYR A 51 -2.99 -21.37 -7.06
N VAL A 52 -1.86 -21.54 -6.39
CA VAL A 52 -0.59 -20.89 -6.77
C VAL A 52 0.44 -21.95 -7.11
N LEU A 53 1.01 -21.84 -8.30
CA LEU A 53 2.08 -22.69 -8.77
C LEU A 53 3.20 -21.79 -9.36
N GLU A 54 4.43 -22.02 -8.97
CA GLU A 54 5.61 -21.24 -9.44
C GLU A 54 5.42 -19.72 -9.38
N LYS A 55 4.90 -19.22 -8.26
CA LYS A 55 4.57 -17.81 -8.00
C LYS A 55 3.45 -17.23 -8.88
N LYS A 56 2.76 -18.03 -9.69
CA LYS A 56 1.60 -17.60 -10.48
C LYS A 56 0.31 -18.16 -9.90
N ALA A 57 -0.72 -17.34 -9.88
CA ALA A 57 -2.06 -17.70 -9.46
C ALA A 57 -2.91 -18.15 -10.65
N TYR A 58 -3.62 -19.26 -10.48
CA TYR A 58 -4.48 -19.88 -11.48
C TYR A 58 -5.88 -20.08 -10.88
N LYS A 59 -6.92 -19.98 -11.68
CA LYS A 59 -8.26 -20.38 -11.30
C LYS A 59 -8.33 -21.92 -11.21
N LYS A 60 -9.02 -22.45 -10.22
CA LYS A 60 -9.22 -23.90 -10.08
C LYS A 60 -10.13 -24.49 -11.14
N GLU A 61 -11.07 -23.68 -11.63
CA GLU A 61 -12.11 -24.09 -12.57
C GLU A 61 -11.52 -24.53 -13.92
N ASP A 62 -10.63 -23.72 -14.48
CA ASP A 62 -10.14 -23.88 -15.86
C ASP A 62 -8.62 -23.77 -16.00
N SER A 63 -7.91 -23.63 -14.88
CA SER A 63 -6.45 -23.44 -14.84
C SER A 63 -5.97 -22.21 -15.60
N THR A 64 -6.84 -21.23 -15.87
CA THR A 64 -6.44 -19.95 -16.46
C THR A 64 -5.74 -19.04 -15.44
N LEU A 65 -4.88 -18.16 -15.93
CA LEU A 65 -4.18 -17.18 -15.08
C LEU A 65 -5.16 -16.18 -14.48
N VAL A 66 -5.03 -15.95 -13.18
CA VAL A 66 -5.86 -14.97 -12.47
C VAL A 66 -5.51 -13.55 -12.89
N SER A 67 -6.53 -12.76 -13.25
CA SER A 67 -6.44 -11.31 -13.39
C SER A 67 -7.62 -10.68 -12.66
N GLY A 68 -7.34 -9.68 -11.78
CA GLY A 68 -8.35 -9.04 -10.96
C GLY A 68 -8.05 -9.11 -9.48
N ILE A 69 -9.08 -8.83 -8.67
CA ILE A 69 -9.01 -8.80 -7.22
C ILE A 69 -9.30 -10.21 -6.68
N VAL A 70 -8.44 -10.68 -5.78
CA VAL A 70 -8.65 -11.92 -5.02
C VAL A 70 -8.84 -11.56 -3.56
N GLU A 71 -9.95 -12.01 -2.99
CA GLU A 71 -10.31 -11.81 -1.61
C GLU A 71 -10.16 -13.09 -0.79
N ASN A 72 -9.63 -12.96 0.39
CA ASN A 72 -9.55 -14.03 1.39
C ASN A 72 -10.25 -13.56 2.66
N TYR A 73 -10.98 -14.47 3.29
CA TYR A 73 -11.77 -14.18 4.48
C TYR A 73 -11.29 -15.02 5.67
N PHE A 74 -11.58 -14.58 6.87
CA PHE A 74 -11.48 -15.41 8.07
C PHE A 74 -12.60 -16.45 8.08
N ASP A 75 -12.45 -17.51 8.86
CA ASP A 75 -13.47 -18.55 9.01
C ASP A 75 -14.80 -18.00 9.58
N THR A 76 -14.73 -16.84 10.22
CA THR A 76 -15.86 -16.09 10.78
C THR A 76 -16.51 -15.12 9.77
N GLY A 77 -15.99 -15.04 8.52
CA GLY A 77 -16.59 -14.31 7.41
C GLY A 77 -16.06 -12.91 7.16
N GLU A 78 -15.26 -12.36 8.06
CA GLU A 78 -14.69 -11.01 7.86
C GLU A 78 -13.56 -11.04 6.83
N LEU A 79 -13.42 -9.95 6.08
CA LEU A 79 -12.36 -9.81 5.09
C LEU A 79 -10.98 -9.82 5.76
N LYS A 80 -10.14 -10.76 5.36
CA LYS A 80 -8.77 -10.96 5.88
C LYS A 80 -7.72 -10.34 4.98
N GLN A 81 -7.88 -10.46 3.67
CA GLN A 81 -6.85 -10.01 2.73
C GLN A 81 -7.44 -9.73 1.35
N ILE A 82 -6.90 -8.70 0.71
CA ILE A 82 -7.09 -8.41 -0.71
C ILE A 82 -5.74 -8.50 -1.42
N LYS A 83 -5.71 -9.13 -2.58
CA LYS A 83 -4.57 -9.16 -3.50
C LYS A 83 -5.06 -8.84 -4.91
N THR A 84 -4.26 -8.09 -5.65
CA THR A 84 -4.55 -7.81 -7.06
C THR A 84 -3.56 -8.54 -7.93
N TYR A 85 -4.07 -9.26 -8.93
CA TYR A 85 -3.28 -10.03 -9.88
C TYR A 85 -3.47 -9.53 -11.29
N LYS A 86 -2.43 -9.67 -12.11
CA LYS A 86 -2.45 -9.49 -13.56
C LYS A 86 -1.71 -10.65 -14.19
N ASN A 87 -2.39 -11.43 -15.02
CA ASN A 87 -1.83 -12.64 -15.67
C ASN A 87 -1.14 -13.58 -14.66
N GLY A 88 -1.83 -13.87 -13.55
CA GLY A 88 -1.34 -14.74 -12.49
C GLY A 88 -0.29 -14.13 -11.57
N ILE A 89 0.28 -12.99 -11.90
CA ILE A 89 1.34 -12.34 -11.13
C ILE A 89 0.72 -11.25 -10.24
N LEU A 90 1.18 -11.19 -8.98
CA LEU A 90 0.75 -10.13 -8.06
C LEU A 90 1.14 -8.77 -8.63
N ASN A 91 0.14 -7.93 -8.92
CA ASN A 91 0.34 -6.64 -9.58
C ASN A 91 -0.77 -5.67 -9.15
N GLY A 92 -0.44 -4.73 -8.29
CA GLY A 92 -1.36 -3.78 -7.68
C GLY A 92 -1.38 -3.87 -6.15
N PRO A 93 -2.41 -3.30 -5.51
CA PRO A 93 -2.54 -3.28 -4.06
C PRO A 93 -2.65 -4.67 -3.44
N ARG A 94 -1.93 -4.85 -2.32
CA ARG A 94 -2.15 -5.94 -1.37
C ARG A 94 -2.44 -5.34 -0.02
N ARG A 95 -3.59 -5.71 0.59
CA ARG A 95 -4.02 -5.27 1.91
C ARG A 95 -4.32 -6.46 2.80
N VAL A 96 -3.97 -6.35 4.07
CA VAL A 96 -4.27 -7.33 5.11
C VAL A 96 -5.06 -6.62 6.20
N PHE A 97 -6.14 -7.23 6.63
CA PHE A 97 -7.05 -6.70 7.65
C PHE A 97 -7.04 -7.59 8.89
N ARG A 98 -7.40 -7.03 10.01
CA ARG A 98 -7.70 -7.74 11.25
C ARG A 98 -9.16 -8.18 11.24
N LYS A 99 -9.55 -9.10 12.14
CA LYS A 99 -10.95 -9.51 12.30
C LYS A 99 -11.91 -8.35 12.59
N ASN A 100 -11.45 -7.29 13.23
CA ASN A 100 -12.24 -6.08 13.48
C ASN A 100 -12.34 -5.12 12.28
N GLY A 101 -11.92 -5.55 11.08
CA GLY A 101 -11.96 -4.78 9.84
C GLY A 101 -10.86 -3.73 9.69
N LYS A 102 -10.07 -3.46 10.73
CA LYS A 102 -8.99 -2.46 10.65
C LYS A 102 -7.84 -2.96 9.80
N LEU A 103 -7.27 -2.06 9.01
CA LEU A 103 -6.09 -2.33 8.19
C LEU A 103 -4.90 -2.69 9.09
N GLN A 104 -4.24 -3.80 8.78
CA GLN A 104 -3.05 -4.28 9.46
C GLN A 104 -1.78 -4.00 8.66
N GLN A 105 -1.83 -4.22 7.34
CA GLN A 105 -0.70 -3.99 6.43
C GLN A 105 -1.22 -3.60 5.05
N GLU A 106 -0.44 -2.76 4.34
CA GLU A 106 -0.61 -2.53 2.91
C GLU A 106 0.73 -2.41 2.20
N GLY A 107 0.71 -2.62 0.89
CA GLY A 107 1.82 -2.39 -0.03
C GLY A 107 1.32 -2.53 -1.45
N ILE A 108 2.09 -1.95 -2.37
CA ILE A 108 1.87 -2.08 -3.81
C ILE A 108 2.85 -3.12 -4.35
N TYR A 109 2.41 -3.89 -5.32
CA TYR A 109 3.23 -4.88 -6.01
C TYR A 109 3.24 -4.60 -7.50
N ILE A 110 4.39 -4.74 -8.13
CA ILE A 110 4.57 -4.64 -9.57
C ILE A 110 5.33 -5.90 -10.01
N ASN A 111 4.75 -6.66 -10.93
CA ASN A 111 5.35 -7.91 -11.45
C ASN A 111 5.78 -8.90 -10.35
N GLY A 112 5.02 -8.96 -9.25
CA GLY A 112 5.27 -9.87 -8.12
C GLY A 112 6.20 -9.33 -7.04
N GLU A 113 6.85 -8.20 -7.28
CA GLU A 113 7.75 -7.56 -6.33
C GLU A 113 7.11 -6.34 -5.68
N VAL A 114 7.43 -6.11 -4.39
CA VAL A 114 6.91 -4.95 -3.68
C VAL A 114 7.58 -3.67 -4.19
N GLU A 115 6.77 -2.62 -4.40
CA GLU A 115 7.21 -1.33 -4.91
C GLU A 115 6.65 -0.20 -4.06
N GLY A 116 7.47 0.83 -3.78
CA GLY A 116 7.09 1.94 -2.93
C GLY A 116 6.97 1.56 -1.44
N TYR A 117 6.11 2.26 -0.72
CA TYR A 117 5.98 2.07 0.71
C TYR A 117 5.14 0.83 1.07
N ARG A 118 5.69 0.01 1.98
CA ARG A 118 4.94 -0.99 2.74
C ARG A 118 4.74 -0.49 4.16
N ARG A 119 3.47 -0.44 4.60
CA ARG A 119 3.06 0.10 5.88
C ARG A 119 2.38 -0.95 6.76
N ALA A 120 2.47 -0.76 8.09
CA ALA A 120 1.83 -1.60 9.08
C ALA A 120 1.21 -0.75 10.19
N TRP A 121 0.03 -1.17 10.67
CA TRP A 121 -0.72 -0.51 11.73
C TRP A 121 -1.01 -1.49 12.88
N ASN A 122 -1.07 -0.95 14.10
CA ASN A 122 -1.50 -1.71 15.28
C ASN A 122 -3.03 -1.91 15.31
N GLU A 123 -3.53 -2.52 16.39
CA GLU A 123 -4.97 -2.79 16.58
C GLU A 123 -5.82 -1.53 16.74
N ASN A 124 -5.21 -0.42 17.14
CA ASN A 124 -5.87 0.88 17.26
C ASN A 124 -5.92 1.65 15.93
N GLY A 125 -5.21 1.18 14.88
CA GLY A 125 -5.09 1.86 13.59
C GLY A 125 -3.97 2.90 13.56
N ILE A 126 -3.05 2.86 14.53
CA ILE A 126 -1.87 3.74 14.57
C ILE A 126 -0.79 3.12 13.69
N LEU A 127 -0.15 3.92 12.84
CA LEU A 127 1.00 3.50 12.02
C LEU A 127 2.16 3.12 12.93
N ILE A 128 2.63 1.88 12.83
CA ILE A 128 3.73 1.35 13.63
C ILE A 128 4.96 0.96 12.81
N GLY A 129 4.86 0.96 11.50
CA GLY A 129 5.98 0.62 10.63
C GLY A 129 5.79 1.08 9.20
N GLU A 130 6.90 1.56 8.62
CA GLU A 130 6.98 1.93 7.20
C GLU A 130 8.36 1.54 6.66
N ARG A 131 8.38 1.03 5.43
CA ARG A 131 9.59 0.66 4.72
C ARG A 131 9.43 0.93 3.23
N LEU A 132 10.42 1.54 2.62
CA LEU A 132 10.45 1.82 1.19
C LEU A 132 11.14 0.67 0.44
N TYR A 133 10.58 0.32 -0.71
CA TYR A 133 11.10 -0.70 -1.62
C TYR A 133 11.19 -0.15 -3.04
N GLU A 134 12.23 -0.56 -3.73
CA GLU A 134 12.41 -0.39 -5.16
C GLU A 134 12.75 -1.77 -5.76
N ASN A 135 11.92 -2.24 -6.70
CA ASN A 135 12.07 -3.58 -7.34
C ASN A 135 12.24 -4.71 -6.31
N GLY A 136 11.42 -4.72 -5.24
CA GLY A 136 11.48 -5.71 -4.17
C GLY A 136 12.62 -5.55 -3.17
N VAL A 137 13.53 -4.61 -3.40
CA VAL A 137 14.71 -4.36 -2.57
C VAL A 137 14.43 -3.20 -1.61
N VAL A 138 14.82 -3.35 -0.34
CA VAL A 138 14.66 -2.27 0.65
C VAL A 138 15.67 -1.16 0.37
N VAL A 139 15.15 0.08 0.32
CA VAL A 139 15.95 1.31 0.13
C VAL A 139 15.51 2.40 1.12
N GLY A 140 16.33 3.44 1.25
CA GLY A 140 16.00 4.61 2.07
C GLY A 140 15.84 4.28 3.55
N SER A 141 14.91 4.95 4.22
CA SER A 141 14.73 4.85 5.67
C SER A 141 13.58 3.93 6.02
N GLN A 142 13.87 2.88 6.82
CA GLN A 142 12.85 2.12 7.50
C GLN A 142 12.52 2.79 8.81
N LYS A 143 11.24 3.08 9.07
CA LYS A 143 10.76 3.70 10.31
C LYS A 143 9.83 2.78 11.08
N ARG A 144 9.93 2.83 12.41
CA ARG A 144 8.96 2.22 13.32
C ARG A 144 8.56 3.24 14.37
N TRP A 145 7.32 3.14 14.83
CA TRP A 145 6.76 4.04 15.82
C TRP A 145 6.21 3.27 17.02
N TYR A 146 6.19 3.92 18.16
CA TYR A 146 5.44 3.50 19.35
C TYR A 146 3.95 3.78 19.17
N ASP A 147 3.13 3.19 20.05
CA ASP A 147 1.67 3.41 20.04
C ASP A 147 1.27 4.86 20.36
N ASN A 148 2.14 5.64 21.00
CA ASN A 148 1.94 7.08 21.22
C ASN A 148 2.29 7.95 20.01
N GLY A 149 2.71 7.36 18.87
CA GLY A 149 3.08 8.05 17.64
C GLY A 149 4.52 8.52 17.58
N ASN A 150 5.29 8.44 18.65
CA ASN A 150 6.70 8.82 18.65
C ASN A 150 7.55 7.78 17.90
N LEU A 151 8.60 8.25 17.23
CA LEU A 151 9.52 7.39 16.50
C LEU A 151 10.23 6.43 17.47
N LYS A 152 10.19 5.15 17.15
CA LYS A 152 10.85 4.08 17.91
C LYS A 152 12.22 3.73 17.35
N SER A 153 12.32 3.70 16.00
CA SER A 153 13.60 3.45 15.34
C SER A 153 13.57 3.96 13.89
N GLU A 154 14.74 4.35 13.43
CA GLU A 154 15.00 4.69 12.05
C GLU A 154 16.30 4.01 11.61
N ILE A 155 16.24 3.29 10.47
CA ILE A 155 17.37 2.52 9.96
C ILE A 155 17.51 2.81 8.47
N SER A 156 18.69 3.28 8.06
CA SER A 156 19.00 3.58 6.66
C SER A 156 19.39 2.31 5.90
N TYR A 157 18.82 2.15 4.70
CA TYR A 157 19.08 1.03 3.81
C TYR A 157 19.51 1.51 2.43
N GLU A 158 20.42 0.78 1.84
CA GLU A 158 20.84 0.91 0.44
C GLU A 158 21.04 -0.49 -0.15
N ASN A 159 20.43 -0.75 -1.31
CA ASN A 159 20.54 -2.05 -2.00
C ASN A 159 20.23 -3.25 -1.08
N GLY A 160 19.23 -3.14 -0.21
CA GLY A 160 18.78 -4.20 0.71
C GLY A 160 19.65 -4.40 1.95
N LYS A 161 20.74 -3.66 2.09
CA LYS A 161 21.64 -3.73 3.25
C LYS A 161 21.52 -2.47 4.11
N ILE A 162 21.74 -2.62 5.42
CA ILE A 162 21.85 -1.46 6.29
C ILE A 162 23.09 -0.68 5.84
N ASN A 163 22.89 0.59 5.47
CA ASN A 163 23.95 1.50 5.05
C ASN A 163 23.62 2.91 5.57
N GLY A 164 24.47 3.45 6.44
CA GLY A 164 24.22 4.67 7.17
C GLY A 164 23.83 4.42 8.63
N LYS A 165 23.00 5.28 9.19
CA LYS A 165 22.63 5.28 10.61
C LYS A 165 21.50 4.28 10.91
N ALA A 166 21.59 3.66 12.09
CA ALA A 166 20.52 2.93 12.76
C ALA A 166 20.33 3.54 14.14
N ILE A 167 19.17 4.19 14.35
CA ILE A 167 18.89 4.96 15.54
C ILE A 167 17.68 4.35 16.26
N LYS A 168 17.75 4.22 17.59
CA LYS A 168 16.63 3.85 18.44
C LYS A 168 16.30 5.00 19.39
N TYR A 169 15.02 5.13 19.67
CA TYR A 169 14.48 6.17 20.55
C TYR A 169 13.68 5.51 21.68
N ASN A 170 13.58 6.16 22.83
CA ASN A 170 12.60 5.84 23.87
C ASN A 170 11.22 6.43 23.53
N LYS A 171 10.22 6.22 24.39
CA LYS A 171 8.85 6.74 24.19
C LYS A 171 8.74 8.25 24.31
N GLU A 172 9.71 8.89 24.93
CA GLU A 172 9.84 10.34 25.10
C GLU A 172 10.47 11.01 23.87
N GLY A 173 11.08 10.22 22.95
CA GLY A 173 11.73 10.69 21.71
C GLY A 173 13.23 10.91 21.86
N GLU A 174 13.83 10.52 22.99
CA GLU A 174 15.26 10.65 23.22
C GLU A 174 16.00 9.45 22.58
N ILE A 175 17.19 9.69 22.03
CA ILE A 175 18.02 8.66 21.42
C ILE A 175 18.59 7.75 22.52
N THR A 176 18.32 6.45 22.40
CA THR A 176 18.86 5.42 23.30
C THR A 176 20.00 4.63 22.69
N GLU A 177 20.07 4.59 21.37
CA GLU A 177 21.13 3.88 20.65
C GLU A 177 21.33 4.51 19.28
N GLU A 178 22.58 4.74 18.89
CA GLU A 178 22.96 5.12 17.53
C GLU A 178 24.14 4.26 17.09
N LYS A 179 24.00 3.65 15.91
CA LYS A 179 25.03 2.83 15.27
C LYS A 179 25.16 3.25 13.82
N THR A 180 26.37 3.12 13.28
CA THR A 180 26.65 3.39 11.87
C THR A 180 27.10 2.10 11.17
N TYR A 181 26.55 1.89 9.98
CA TYR A 181 26.83 0.73 9.16
C TYR A 181 27.29 1.13 7.77
N ILE A 182 28.17 0.32 7.18
CA ILE A 182 28.55 0.38 5.77
C ILE A 182 28.35 -1.02 5.18
N ASN A 183 27.48 -1.13 4.18
CA ASN A 183 27.18 -2.40 3.49
C ASN A 183 26.81 -3.54 4.45
N GLY A 184 26.06 -3.24 5.51
CA GLY A 184 25.62 -4.19 6.53
C GLY A 184 26.62 -4.50 7.64
N LYS A 185 27.84 -3.93 7.59
CA LYS A 185 28.84 -4.10 8.65
C LYS A 185 28.80 -2.91 9.60
N LEU A 186 28.75 -3.19 10.90
CA LEU A 186 28.84 -2.18 11.96
C LEU A 186 30.25 -1.55 11.94
N ILE A 187 30.32 -0.21 11.95
CA ILE A 187 31.58 0.53 11.99
C ILE A 187 31.70 1.44 13.21
N ASN A 188 30.58 1.75 13.88
CA ASN A 188 30.50 2.50 15.12
C ASN A 188 29.17 2.26 15.84
#